data_a03ad833a9ffe09a638dad5e1481a998
#
_entry.id   a03ad833a9ffe09a638dad5e1481a998
#
_cell.length_a   1.000
_cell.length_b   1.000
_cell.length_c   1.000
_cell.angle_alpha   90.00
_cell.angle_beta   90.00
_cell.angle_gamma   90.00
#
_symmetry.space_group_name_H-M   'P 1'
#
loop_
_entity.id
_entity.type
_entity.pdbx_description
1 polymer ?
#
loop_
_entity_poly.entity_id
_entity_poly.type
_entity_poly.pdbx_seq_one_letter_code
_entity_poly.pdbx_strand_id
1 'polypeptide(L)'
;MSKVRNSDIRSELRPSAQLLKLTYTAASETAFEKFDRQCIKKYRGKWKSRNTVAEEKAIVRSDGSILRILVVRCEDGEEENATGLLWLHDGGYAYGVPEQESLLVDMFCGDGSCVAVLPDYTKSIEAPYPAALEDCYSVL
;
A
#
# COMPACT_ATOMS: atom_id res chain seq x y z
N MET A 1 18.08 -2.01 21.65
CA MET A 1 18.18 -2.47 20.26
C MET A 1 19.60 -2.30 19.76
N SER A 2 20.28 -3.35 19.29
CA SER A 2 21.63 -3.25 18.74
C SER A 2 21.54 -2.50 17.39
N LYS A 3 22.40 -1.48 17.20
CA LYS A 3 22.50 -0.78 15.93
C LYS A 3 23.09 -1.71 14.87
N VAL A 4 22.39 -1.95 13.76
CA VAL A 4 22.91 -2.67 12.59
C VAL A 4 24.14 -1.94 12.05
N ARG A 5 25.29 -2.64 11.96
CA ARG A 5 26.54 -2.11 11.42
C ARG A 5 26.66 -2.40 9.94
N ASN A 6 27.41 -1.62 9.20
CA ASN A 6 27.66 -1.85 7.77
C ASN A 6 28.28 -3.22 7.47
N SER A 7 29.04 -3.78 8.44
CA SER A 7 29.58 -5.13 8.35
C SER A 7 28.50 -6.23 8.37
N ASP A 8 27.34 -5.94 8.97
CA ASP A 8 26.24 -6.89 9.11
C ASP A 8 25.37 -6.95 7.84
N ILE A 9 25.65 -6.07 6.86
CA ILE A 9 24.93 -5.97 5.59
C ILE A 9 25.80 -6.60 4.48
N ARG A 10 25.17 -7.44 3.65
CA ARG A 10 25.82 -8.04 2.46
C ARG A 10 26.41 -6.93 1.60
N SER A 11 27.59 -7.16 1.05
CA SER A 11 28.40 -6.14 0.33
C SER A 11 27.63 -5.49 -0.81
N GLU A 12 26.88 -6.26 -1.57
CA GLU A 12 26.08 -5.81 -2.72
C GLU A 12 24.90 -4.90 -2.32
N LEU A 13 24.41 -5.01 -1.09
CA LEU A 13 23.28 -4.20 -0.58
C LEU A 13 23.72 -2.93 0.18
N ARG A 14 25.02 -2.77 0.46
CA ARG A 14 25.53 -1.64 1.24
C ARG A 14 25.24 -0.27 0.62
N PRO A 15 25.39 -0.06 -0.71
CA PRO A 15 25.05 1.23 -1.32
C PRO A 15 23.57 1.59 -1.14
N SER A 16 22.67 0.64 -1.37
CA SER A 16 21.23 0.82 -1.17
C SER A 16 20.88 1.06 0.30
N ALA A 17 21.52 0.34 1.23
CA ALA A 17 21.32 0.53 2.65
C ALA A 17 21.80 1.90 3.14
N GLN A 18 22.88 2.44 2.57
CA GLN A 18 23.36 3.80 2.86
C GLN A 18 22.36 4.86 2.38
N LEU A 19 21.81 4.69 1.17
CA LEU A 19 20.79 5.59 0.62
C LEU A 19 19.53 5.56 1.51
N LEU A 20 19.03 4.37 1.87
CA LEU A 20 17.90 4.20 2.77
C LEU A 20 18.17 4.86 4.13
N LYS A 21 19.37 4.71 4.69
CA LYS A 21 19.74 5.33 5.95
C LYS A 21 19.68 6.86 5.90
N LEU A 22 20.08 7.47 4.78
CA LEU A 22 19.98 8.92 4.59
C LEU A 22 18.52 9.41 4.53
N THR A 23 17.64 8.63 3.92
CA THR A 23 16.21 8.96 3.84
C THR A 23 15.48 8.75 5.16
N TYR A 24 15.79 7.69 5.90
CA TYR A 24 15.10 7.33 7.15
C TYR A 24 15.65 8.03 8.41
N THR A 25 16.89 8.50 8.43
CA THR A 25 17.42 9.24 9.59
C THR A 25 16.80 10.63 9.75
N ALA A 26 16.15 11.14 8.73
CA ALA A 26 15.40 12.40 8.77
C ALA A 26 13.88 12.20 9.05
N ALA A 27 13.45 10.96 9.30
CA ALA A 27 12.04 10.66 9.51
C ALA A 27 11.56 11.21 10.85
N SER A 28 10.78 12.27 10.79
CA SER A 28 9.96 12.81 11.86
C SER A 28 8.50 12.64 11.47
N GLU A 29 7.58 12.79 12.42
CA GLU A 29 6.13 12.80 12.14
C GLU A 29 5.79 13.74 10.98
N THR A 30 6.32 14.97 11.00
CA THR A 30 6.19 15.96 9.93
C THR A 30 6.75 15.48 8.57
N ALA A 31 7.79 14.65 8.58
CA ALA A 31 8.34 14.09 7.35
C ALA A 31 7.38 13.04 6.76
N PHE A 32 6.78 12.19 7.58
CA PHE A 32 5.78 11.21 7.12
C PHE A 32 4.54 11.86 6.56
N GLU A 33 4.00 12.89 7.20
CA GLU A 33 2.90 13.70 6.66
C GLU A 33 3.24 14.31 5.30
N LYS A 34 4.47 14.80 5.14
CA LYS A 34 4.93 15.36 3.87
C LYS A 34 5.04 14.28 2.78
N PHE A 35 5.54 13.10 3.12
CA PHE A 35 5.59 11.95 2.20
C PHE A 35 4.19 11.50 1.82
N ASP A 36 3.27 11.41 2.78
CA ASP A 36 1.88 11.03 2.51
C ASP A 36 1.21 12.01 1.53
N ARG A 37 1.29 13.32 1.78
CA ARG A 37 0.79 14.33 0.85
C ARG A 37 1.39 14.21 -0.55
N GLN A 38 2.67 13.86 -0.66
CA GLN A 38 3.33 13.64 -1.97
C GLN A 38 2.80 12.37 -2.66
N CYS A 39 2.60 11.27 -1.93
CA CYS A 39 2.02 10.04 -2.46
C CYS A 39 0.59 10.29 -2.95
N ILE A 40 -0.24 10.93 -2.15
CA ILE A 40 -1.62 11.32 -2.54
C ILE A 40 -1.60 12.11 -3.84
N LYS A 41 -0.82 13.19 -3.90
CA LYS A 41 -0.73 14.04 -5.10
C LYS A 41 -0.25 13.29 -6.35
N LYS A 42 0.67 12.36 -6.17
CA LYS A 42 1.31 11.63 -7.27
C LYS A 42 0.46 10.48 -7.79
N TYR A 43 -0.17 9.73 -6.90
CA TYR A 43 -0.75 8.43 -7.22
C TYR A 43 -2.27 8.36 -7.11
N ARG A 44 -2.90 9.04 -6.13
CA ARG A 44 -4.34 8.89 -5.85
C ARG A 44 -5.19 9.14 -7.10
N GLY A 45 -6.10 8.21 -7.38
CA GLY A 45 -6.96 8.21 -8.56
C GLY A 45 -6.24 7.93 -9.89
N LYS A 46 -4.99 7.44 -9.84
CA LYS A 46 -4.16 7.21 -11.04
C LYS A 46 -3.67 5.76 -11.07
N TRP A 47 -4.56 4.83 -11.31
CA TRP A 47 -4.17 3.44 -11.53
C TRP A 47 -3.37 3.33 -12.83
N LYS A 48 -2.15 2.77 -12.74
CA LYS A 48 -1.23 2.64 -13.88
C LYS A 48 -0.92 1.17 -14.09
N SER A 49 -1.79 0.51 -14.79
CA SER A 49 -1.59 -0.86 -15.21
C SER A 49 -1.87 -1.00 -16.71
N ARG A 50 -1.45 -2.12 -17.30
CA ARG A 50 -1.74 -2.47 -18.69
C ARG A 50 -2.77 -3.58 -18.80
N ASN A 51 -2.90 -4.39 -17.77
CA ASN A 51 -3.71 -5.60 -17.81
C ASN A 51 -4.80 -5.57 -16.74
N THR A 52 -4.73 -4.64 -15.78
CA THR A 52 -5.73 -4.56 -14.71
C THR A 52 -6.42 -3.20 -14.66
N VAL A 53 -7.68 -3.24 -14.25
CA VAL A 53 -8.50 -2.06 -13.93
C VAL A 53 -8.76 -2.01 -12.44
N ALA A 54 -8.81 -0.80 -11.89
CA ALA A 54 -9.14 -0.56 -10.49
C ALA A 54 -10.48 0.18 -10.39
N GLU A 55 -11.41 -0.39 -9.66
CA GLU A 55 -12.68 0.23 -9.32
C GLU A 55 -12.63 0.74 -7.89
N GLU A 56 -12.91 2.03 -7.68
CA GLU A 56 -13.03 2.59 -6.34
C GLU A 56 -14.37 2.21 -5.73
N LYS A 57 -14.34 1.64 -4.54
CA LYS A 57 -15.51 1.33 -3.73
C LYS A 57 -15.34 1.89 -2.32
N ALA A 58 -16.42 1.83 -1.56
CA ALA A 58 -16.44 2.27 -0.17
C ALA A 58 -17.13 1.23 0.69
N ILE A 59 -16.58 0.99 1.88
CA ILE A 59 -17.25 0.21 2.91
C ILE A 59 -17.51 1.09 4.14
N VAL A 60 -18.58 0.80 4.84
CA VAL A 60 -18.97 1.52 6.06
C VAL A 60 -18.32 0.80 7.25
N ARG A 61 -17.49 1.52 8.02
CA ARG A 61 -16.92 1.02 9.28
C ARG A 61 -17.97 0.86 10.36
N SER A 62 -17.65 0.15 11.42
CA SER A 62 -18.54 -0.06 12.56
C SER A 62 -18.96 1.24 13.26
N ASP A 63 -18.16 2.29 13.17
CA ASP A 63 -18.47 3.63 13.69
C ASP A 63 -19.28 4.51 12.74
N GLY A 64 -19.64 3.99 11.55
CA GLY A 64 -20.37 4.70 10.50
C GLY A 64 -19.49 5.53 9.55
N SER A 65 -18.21 5.62 9.78
CA SER A 65 -17.27 6.28 8.85
C SER A 65 -17.05 5.44 7.59
N ILE A 66 -16.47 6.06 6.56
CA ILE A 66 -16.24 5.43 5.26
C ILE A 66 -14.78 5.04 5.11
N LEU A 67 -14.52 3.78 4.77
CA LEU A 67 -13.22 3.31 4.29
C LEU A 67 -13.25 3.18 2.77
N ARG A 68 -12.35 3.89 2.12
CA ARG A 68 -12.12 3.77 0.68
C ARG A 68 -11.35 2.49 0.40
N ILE A 69 -11.76 1.75 -0.62
CA ILE A 69 -11.04 0.57 -1.11
C ILE A 69 -10.91 0.63 -2.64
N LEU A 70 -9.89 -0.02 -3.18
CA LEU A 70 -9.83 -0.35 -4.60
C LEU A 70 -10.08 -1.84 -4.77
N VAL A 71 -10.94 -2.19 -5.72
CA VAL A 71 -11.10 -3.56 -6.22
C VAL A 71 -10.41 -3.62 -7.58
N VAL A 72 -9.41 -4.48 -7.69
CA VAL A 72 -8.56 -4.60 -8.88
C VAL A 72 -8.73 -5.97 -9.50
N ARG A 73 -8.97 -5.99 -10.80
CA ARG A 73 -9.18 -7.20 -11.59
C ARG A 73 -8.52 -7.08 -12.96
N CYS A 74 -8.30 -8.21 -13.64
CA CYS A 74 -7.91 -8.21 -15.03
C CYS A 74 -8.96 -7.48 -15.89
N GLU A 75 -8.53 -6.68 -16.85
CA GLU A 75 -9.42 -5.92 -17.72
C GLU A 75 -10.31 -6.84 -18.57
N ASP A 76 -9.72 -7.92 -19.12
CA ASP A 76 -10.38 -8.88 -20.00
C ASP A 76 -10.64 -10.24 -19.31
N GLY A 77 -10.49 -10.33 -17.99
CA GLY A 77 -10.55 -11.59 -17.24
C GLY A 77 -11.98 -12.02 -16.86
N GLU A 78 -12.21 -13.34 -16.86
CA GLU A 78 -13.38 -13.94 -16.26
C GLU A 78 -13.13 -14.16 -14.75
N GLU A 79 -14.02 -13.64 -13.90
CA GLU A 79 -13.85 -13.67 -12.44
C GLU A 79 -14.37 -14.96 -11.77
N GLU A 80 -15.03 -15.84 -12.51
CA GLU A 80 -15.82 -16.96 -11.95
C GLU A 80 -15.03 -17.91 -11.04
N ASN A 81 -13.70 -18.00 -11.22
CA ASN A 81 -12.81 -18.82 -10.38
C ASN A 81 -11.60 -18.03 -9.85
N ALA A 82 -11.65 -16.73 -9.84
CA ALA A 82 -10.52 -15.91 -9.39
C ALA A 82 -10.30 -16.03 -7.88
N THR A 83 -9.04 -16.10 -7.48
CA THR A 83 -8.66 -16.08 -6.05
C THR A 83 -8.78 -14.66 -5.50
N GLY A 84 -9.40 -14.51 -4.33
CA GLY A 84 -9.41 -13.23 -3.61
C GLY A 84 -8.05 -12.93 -2.99
N LEU A 85 -7.52 -11.73 -3.23
CA LEU A 85 -6.24 -11.25 -2.69
C LEU A 85 -6.47 -9.96 -1.89
N LEU A 86 -6.17 -9.97 -0.59
CA LEU A 86 -6.08 -8.73 0.19
C LEU A 86 -4.67 -8.18 0.05
N TRP A 87 -4.54 -6.97 -0.52
CA TRP A 87 -3.26 -6.31 -0.71
C TRP A 87 -3.15 -5.04 0.14
N LEU A 88 -2.16 -4.99 1.02
CA LEU A 88 -1.90 -3.84 1.89
C LEU A 88 -0.75 -3.03 1.29
N HIS A 89 -1.01 -1.76 0.99
CA HIS A 89 -0.04 -0.90 0.32
C HIS A 89 1.19 -0.59 1.20
N ASP A 90 2.29 -0.30 0.55
CA ASP A 90 3.54 0.15 1.14
C ASP A 90 3.42 1.50 1.87
N GLY A 91 4.43 1.81 2.72
CA GLY A 91 4.53 3.08 3.41
C GLY A 91 4.72 2.96 4.92
N GLY A 92 4.96 1.73 5.43
CA GLY A 92 5.23 1.46 6.85
C GLY A 92 4.10 1.89 7.78
N TYR A 93 2.86 1.78 7.33
CA TYR A 93 1.63 2.26 7.98
C TYR A 93 1.57 3.77 8.22
N ALA A 94 2.54 4.57 7.77
CA ALA A 94 2.63 5.99 8.04
C ALA A 94 2.28 6.88 6.84
N TYR A 95 2.40 6.37 5.61
CA TYR A 95 2.10 7.12 4.38
C TYR A 95 1.77 6.17 3.23
N GLY A 96 1.29 6.72 2.10
CA GLY A 96 1.01 5.97 0.89
C GLY A 96 -0.46 5.92 0.53
N VAL A 97 -0.73 5.32 -0.61
CA VAL A 97 -2.08 5.08 -1.16
C VAL A 97 -2.09 3.79 -1.97
N PRO A 98 -3.23 3.10 -2.10
CA PRO A 98 -3.34 1.84 -2.85
C PRO A 98 -2.82 1.91 -4.28
N GLU A 99 -3.00 3.03 -4.99
CA GLU A 99 -2.63 3.17 -6.39
C GLU A 99 -1.12 3.07 -6.67
N GLN A 100 -0.27 3.26 -5.66
CA GLN A 100 1.18 3.10 -5.82
C GLN A 100 1.57 1.65 -6.11
N GLU A 101 0.72 0.69 -5.75
CA GLU A 101 0.93 -0.74 -5.90
C GLU A 101 0.58 -1.27 -7.29
N SER A 102 0.10 -0.41 -8.19
CA SER A 102 -0.47 -0.83 -9.49
C SER A 102 0.41 -1.78 -10.30
N LEU A 103 1.72 -1.60 -10.30
CA LEU A 103 2.64 -2.49 -11.04
C LEU A 103 2.78 -3.86 -10.38
N LEU A 104 2.80 -3.91 -9.04
CA LEU A 104 2.93 -5.18 -8.32
C LEU A 104 1.64 -5.97 -8.39
N VAL A 105 0.50 -5.31 -8.18
CA VAL A 105 -0.81 -5.97 -8.28
C VAL A 105 -1.08 -6.47 -9.70
N ASP A 106 -0.63 -5.74 -10.74
CA ASP A 106 -0.70 -6.19 -12.13
C ASP A 106 0.02 -7.52 -12.38
N MET A 107 1.13 -7.77 -11.68
CA MET A 107 1.87 -9.04 -11.78
C MET A 107 1.10 -10.24 -11.21
N PHE A 108 0.17 -10.02 -10.27
CA PHE A 108 -0.62 -11.09 -9.65
C PHE A 108 -2.00 -11.23 -10.27
N CYS A 109 -2.62 -10.13 -10.68
CA CYS A 109 -4.01 -10.14 -11.15
C CYS A 109 -4.13 -9.96 -12.67
N GLY A 110 -3.04 -9.65 -13.36
CA GLY A 110 -3.05 -9.29 -14.79
C GLY A 110 -3.38 -10.44 -15.75
N ASP A 111 -3.33 -11.69 -15.30
CA ASP A 111 -3.73 -12.88 -16.06
C ASP A 111 -5.17 -13.35 -15.73
N GLY A 112 -5.88 -12.65 -14.86
CA GLY A 112 -7.25 -13.01 -14.42
C GLY A 112 -7.31 -14.06 -13.32
N SER A 113 -6.19 -14.58 -12.82
CA SER A 113 -6.16 -15.61 -11.77
C SER A 113 -6.60 -15.11 -10.40
N CYS A 114 -6.57 -13.80 -10.16
CA CYS A 114 -7.03 -13.22 -8.90
C CYS A 114 -7.71 -11.86 -9.06
N VAL A 115 -8.52 -11.54 -8.05
CA VAL A 115 -9.10 -10.21 -7.81
C VAL A 115 -8.53 -9.68 -6.52
N ALA A 116 -7.90 -8.50 -6.55
CA ALA A 116 -7.31 -7.89 -5.37
C ALA A 116 -8.21 -6.81 -4.77
N VAL A 117 -8.27 -6.76 -3.44
CA VAL A 117 -8.89 -5.69 -2.68
C VAL A 117 -7.81 -4.94 -1.91
N LEU A 118 -7.73 -3.63 -2.12
CA LEU A 118 -6.72 -2.76 -1.55
C LEU A 118 -7.38 -1.69 -0.68
N PRO A 119 -7.36 -1.80 0.65
CA PRO A 119 -7.85 -0.75 1.53
C PRO A 119 -6.91 0.46 1.53
N ASP A 120 -7.49 1.67 1.47
CA ASP A 120 -6.81 2.93 1.77
C ASP A 120 -6.89 3.16 3.29
N TYR A 121 -6.18 2.30 4.02
CA TYR A 121 -6.29 2.19 5.48
C TYR A 121 -5.82 3.45 6.21
N THR A 122 -6.38 3.69 7.39
CA THR A 122 -6.00 4.79 8.29
C THR A 122 -4.53 4.68 8.70
N LYS A 123 -3.75 5.70 8.37
CA LYS A 123 -2.31 5.72 8.63
C LYS A 123 -1.99 6.09 10.06
N SER A 124 -0.84 5.67 10.56
CA SER A 124 -0.39 5.94 11.94
C SER A 124 -0.19 7.42 12.25
N ILE A 125 -0.04 8.28 11.23
CA ILE A 125 -0.04 9.73 11.36
C ILE A 125 -1.44 10.33 11.58
N GLU A 126 -2.50 9.55 11.29
CA GLU A 126 -3.91 9.94 11.45
C GLU A 126 -4.49 9.37 12.74
N ALA A 127 -4.24 8.06 12.97
CA ALA A 127 -4.64 7.37 14.19
C ALA A 127 -3.65 6.25 14.56
N PRO A 128 -3.40 6.02 15.87
CA PRO A 128 -2.47 4.98 16.31
C PRO A 128 -3.04 3.57 16.07
N TYR A 129 -2.18 2.56 16.28
CA TYR A 129 -2.62 1.16 16.37
C TYR A 129 -3.82 1.03 17.34
N PRO A 130 -4.86 0.26 17.02
CA PRO A 130 -4.95 -0.71 15.91
C PRO A 130 -5.68 -0.21 14.63
N ALA A 131 -5.88 1.10 14.43
CA ALA A 131 -6.74 1.65 13.38
C ALA A 131 -6.49 1.04 11.98
N ALA A 132 -5.23 1.01 11.52
CA ALA A 132 -4.88 0.42 10.23
C ALA A 132 -5.22 -1.07 10.16
N LEU A 133 -5.01 -1.81 11.24
CA LEU A 133 -5.31 -3.25 11.31
C LEU A 133 -6.82 -3.50 11.23
N GLU A 134 -7.62 -2.72 11.96
CA GLU A 134 -9.08 -2.82 11.96
C GLU A 134 -9.66 -2.49 10.58
N ASP A 135 -9.12 -1.47 9.90
CA ASP A 135 -9.48 -1.15 8.53
C ASP A 135 -9.20 -2.32 7.57
N CYS A 136 -8.00 -2.89 7.64
CA CYS A 136 -7.63 -4.03 6.81
C CYS A 136 -8.51 -5.26 7.11
N TYR A 137 -8.88 -5.46 8.36
CA TYR A 137 -9.73 -6.58 8.77
C TYR A 137 -11.19 -6.40 8.34
N SER A 138 -11.67 -5.15 8.27
CA SER A 138 -13.05 -4.85 7.87
C SER A 138 -13.33 -5.13 6.39
N VAL A 139 -12.31 -5.40 5.60
CA VAL A 139 -12.40 -5.70 4.16
C VAL A 139 -12.53 -7.21 3.89
N LEU A 140 -12.25 -8.05 4.89
CA LEU A 140 -12.38 -9.51 4.81
C LEU A 140 -13.82 -9.95 5.03
#